data_7641204ab673bc98ffb10385bd5f03bc
#
_entry.id   7641204ab673bc98ffb10385bd5f03bc
#
_cell.length_a   1.000
_cell.length_b   1.000
_cell.length_c   1.000
_cell.angle_alpha   90.00
_cell.angle_beta   90.00
_cell.angle_gamma   90.00
#
_symmetry.space_group_name_H-M   'P 1'
#
loop_
_entity.id
_entity.type
_entity.pdbx_description
1 polymer ?
#
loop_
_entity_poly.entity_id
_entity_poly.type
_entity_poly.pdbx_seq_one_letter_code
_entity_poly.pdbx_strand_id
1 'polypeptide(L)'
;KLTPWSNDPVLDYPSEMCYLRDEESGDLWSTTPFRARHQHYKITHGRGYTRFLHNRHGISSEMTVFVPTEDPVKVIKLRLHNRTNEERHLSVTYFAEWVLGVRRQENAPFIITDWDETAQVLLVYNNYQETFRDAVAFLGVFPQPEEDAETPSGNAGEDYSWTGDRREFLGRNGTWESPAAMSRESLSGRTGT
;
A
#
# COMPACT_ATOMS: atom_id res chain seq x y z
N LYS A 1 -7.78 -4.34 -15.28
CA LYS A 1 -6.65 -4.08 -14.38
C LYS A 1 -7.19 -3.57 -13.05
N LEU A 2 -6.58 -3.96 -11.94
CA LEU A 2 -6.92 -3.43 -10.61
C LEU A 2 -6.46 -1.97 -10.50
N THR A 3 -5.19 -1.75 -10.80
CA THR A 3 -4.52 -0.46 -10.72
C THR A 3 -4.03 -0.02 -12.10
N PRO A 4 -3.87 1.26 -12.39
CA PRO A 4 -3.41 1.74 -13.69
C PRO A 4 -1.99 1.27 -13.98
N TRP A 5 -1.72 1.08 -15.25
CA TRP A 5 -0.39 0.88 -15.79
C TRP A 5 -0.23 1.73 -17.04
N SER A 6 0.85 2.46 -17.13
CA SER A 6 1.22 3.19 -18.33
C SER A 6 2.64 2.82 -18.75
N ASN A 7 2.90 2.90 -20.04
CA ASN A 7 4.25 2.73 -20.60
C ASN A 7 4.86 4.09 -20.92
N ASP A 8 4.68 5.04 -20.02
CA ASP A 8 5.21 6.39 -20.16
C ASP A 8 6.38 6.56 -19.18
N PRO A 9 7.64 6.48 -19.67
CA PRO A 9 8.82 6.57 -18.82
C PRO A 9 9.06 7.98 -18.26
N VAL A 10 8.33 8.98 -18.74
CA VAL A 10 8.44 10.37 -18.25
C VAL A 10 7.48 10.63 -17.10
N LEU A 11 6.24 10.14 -17.23
CA LEU A 11 5.20 10.37 -16.23
C LEU A 11 5.05 9.24 -15.24
N ASP A 12 5.64 8.10 -15.46
CA ASP A 12 5.60 6.85 -14.68
C ASP A 12 5.13 7.02 -13.21
N TYR A 13 3.85 7.39 -13.07
CA TYR A 13 3.23 7.56 -11.76
C TYR A 13 3.01 6.21 -11.11
N PRO A 14 3.32 6.07 -9.80
CA PRO A 14 3.06 4.84 -9.09
C PRO A 14 1.55 4.60 -9.02
N SER A 15 1.16 3.38 -9.32
CA SER A 15 -0.22 2.93 -9.14
C SER A 15 -0.45 2.35 -7.75
N GLU A 16 0.61 1.97 -7.08
CA GLU A 16 0.61 1.40 -5.74
C GLU A 16 1.88 1.81 -5.00
N MET A 17 1.75 2.08 -3.73
CA MET A 17 2.87 2.47 -2.87
C MET A 17 2.72 1.86 -1.48
N CYS A 18 3.83 1.42 -0.92
CA CYS A 18 3.91 1.03 0.48
C CYS A 18 4.92 1.95 1.17
N TYR A 19 4.42 2.80 2.04
CA TYR A 19 5.20 3.77 2.80
C TYR A 19 5.53 3.23 4.17
N LEU A 20 6.72 3.55 4.64
CA LEU A 20 7.15 3.42 6.01
C LEU A 20 7.46 4.80 6.56
N ARG A 21 6.95 5.09 7.75
CA ARG A 21 7.27 6.32 8.47
C ARG A 21 7.78 5.95 9.87
N ASP A 22 8.85 6.58 10.25
CA ASP A 22 9.32 6.57 11.60
C ASP A 22 8.60 7.68 12.39
N GLU A 23 7.88 7.31 13.42
CA GLU A 23 7.02 8.25 14.15
C GLU A 23 7.81 9.20 15.06
N GLU A 24 9.05 8.86 15.41
CA GLU A 24 9.89 9.71 16.23
C GLU A 24 10.63 10.77 15.41
N SER A 25 11.24 10.37 14.28
CA SER A 25 11.97 11.29 13.41
C SER A 25 11.09 11.99 12.37
N GLY A 26 9.94 11.41 12.05
CA GLY A 26 9.10 11.84 10.95
C GLY A 26 9.64 11.45 9.56
N ASP A 27 10.73 10.68 9.51
CA ASP A 27 11.30 10.22 8.24
C ASP A 27 10.35 9.29 7.48
N LEU A 28 10.18 9.58 6.19
CA LEU A 28 9.31 8.84 5.28
C LEU A 28 10.12 8.19 4.16
N TRP A 29 9.85 6.91 3.88
CA TRP A 29 10.42 6.20 2.74
C TRP A 29 9.46 5.13 2.19
N SER A 30 9.79 4.60 1.01
CA SER A 30 9.01 3.52 0.39
C SER A 30 9.73 2.18 0.52
N THR A 31 8.97 1.09 0.56
CA THR A 31 9.51 -0.28 0.49
C THR A 31 9.96 -0.68 -0.91
N THR A 32 9.55 0.08 -1.94
CA THR A 32 9.93 -0.10 -3.34
C THR A 32 10.65 1.14 -3.87
N PRO A 33 11.51 1.00 -4.89
CA PRO A 33 12.18 2.15 -5.49
C PRO A 33 11.17 3.04 -6.22
N PHE A 34 10.92 4.21 -5.66
CA PHE A 34 10.15 5.25 -6.31
C PHE A 34 10.88 6.56 -6.18
N ARG A 35 11.36 7.10 -7.32
CA ARG A 35 12.18 8.33 -7.38
C ARG A 35 13.28 8.40 -6.31
N ALA A 36 13.73 7.24 -5.87
CA ALA A 36 14.69 7.03 -4.79
C ALA A 36 16.10 7.34 -5.27
N ARG A 37 16.37 8.62 -5.54
CA ARG A 37 17.74 9.07 -5.82
C ARG A 37 18.60 8.74 -4.59
N HIS A 38 19.70 8.01 -4.82
CA HIS A 38 20.67 7.63 -3.77
C HIS A 38 20.22 6.58 -2.73
N GLN A 39 19.12 5.86 -2.98
CA GLN A 39 18.73 4.72 -2.15
C GLN A 39 19.04 3.40 -2.87
N HIS A 40 19.52 2.42 -2.12
CA HIS A 40 19.86 1.11 -2.66
C HIS A 40 18.77 0.09 -2.33
N TYR A 41 18.21 -0.50 -3.37
CA TYR A 41 17.27 -1.61 -3.26
C TYR A 41 17.88 -2.85 -3.92
N LYS A 42 17.71 -4.01 -3.28
CA LYS A 42 17.97 -5.29 -3.94
C LYS A 42 16.64 -5.85 -4.39
N ILE A 43 16.48 -6.01 -5.70
CA ILE A 43 15.25 -6.53 -6.31
C ILE A 43 15.55 -7.92 -6.86
N THR A 44 14.70 -8.88 -6.53
CA THR A 44 14.78 -10.25 -7.02
C THR A 44 13.47 -10.64 -7.68
N HIS A 45 13.53 -11.03 -8.93
CA HIS A 45 12.39 -11.60 -9.65
C HIS A 45 12.55 -13.12 -9.69
N GLY A 46 11.60 -13.81 -9.08
CA GLY A 46 11.51 -15.27 -9.11
C GLY A 46 10.33 -15.75 -9.96
N ARG A 47 10.10 -17.06 -10.01
CA ARG A 47 8.91 -17.62 -10.64
C ARG A 47 7.70 -17.32 -9.76
N GLY A 48 6.81 -16.44 -10.24
CA GLY A 48 5.57 -16.07 -9.56
C GLY A 48 5.73 -15.09 -8.40
N TYR A 49 6.89 -14.51 -8.15
CA TYR A 49 7.07 -13.48 -7.13
C TYR A 49 8.10 -12.43 -7.49
N THR A 50 7.97 -11.27 -6.88
CA THR A 50 8.99 -10.22 -6.85
C THR A 50 9.28 -9.85 -5.40
N ARG A 51 10.56 -9.74 -5.04
CA ARG A 51 11.00 -9.36 -3.70
C ARG A 51 11.87 -8.12 -3.74
N PHE A 52 11.57 -7.18 -2.86
CA PHE A 52 12.30 -5.93 -2.64
C PHE A 52 12.93 -5.96 -1.26
N LEU A 53 14.23 -5.73 -1.18
CA LEU A 53 14.96 -5.57 0.08
C LEU A 53 15.50 -4.15 0.14
N HIS A 54 15.28 -3.49 1.26
CA HIS A 54 15.78 -2.15 1.52
C HIS A 54 16.16 -1.98 2.99
N ASN A 55 17.22 -1.21 3.24
CA ASN A 55 17.65 -0.88 4.59
C ASN A 55 17.72 0.65 4.73
N ARG A 56 17.07 1.18 5.73
CA ARG A 56 17.13 2.61 6.03
C ARG A 56 17.05 2.85 7.55
N HIS A 57 17.91 3.71 8.06
CA HIS A 57 17.94 4.10 9.47
C HIS A 57 17.93 2.93 10.47
N GLY A 58 18.59 1.83 10.13
CA GLY A 58 18.62 0.62 10.94
C GLY A 58 17.39 -0.28 10.82
N ILE A 59 16.40 0.11 10.02
CA ILE A 59 15.24 -0.74 9.70
C ILE A 59 15.49 -1.45 8.37
N SER A 60 15.42 -2.78 8.41
CA SER A 60 15.44 -3.63 7.22
C SER A 60 14.01 -3.97 6.82
N SER A 61 13.62 -3.67 5.59
CA SER A 61 12.34 -4.06 5.03
C SER A 61 12.52 -5.12 3.94
N GLU A 62 11.72 -6.16 4.00
CA GLU A 62 11.56 -7.15 2.94
C GLU A 62 10.09 -7.15 2.49
N MET A 63 9.84 -6.74 1.26
CA MET A 63 8.51 -6.80 0.66
C MET A 63 8.50 -7.84 -0.45
N THR A 64 7.64 -8.85 -0.34
CA THR A 64 7.43 -9.88 -1.36
C THR A 64 6.03 -9.75 -1.92
N VAL A 65 5.94 -9.68 -3.25
CA VAL A 65 4.67 -9.59 -3.99
C VAL A 65 4.49 -10.84 -4.84
N PHE A 66 3.34 -11.47 -4.75
CA PHE A 66 3.00 -12.66 -5.54
C PHE A 66 1.49 -12.82 -5.73
N VAL A 67 1.11 -13.66 -6.67
CA VAL A 67 -0.28 -14.10 -6.90
C VAL A 67 -0.28 -15.63 -6.77
N PRO A 68 -1.09 -16.19 -5.86
CA PRO A 68 -1.29 -17.64 -5.78
C PRO A 68 -1.87 -18.20 -7.08
N THR A 69 -1.65 -19.48 -7.35
CA THR A 69 -2.16 -20.12 -8.58
C THR A 69 -3.66 -20.39 -8.53
N GLU A 70 -4.19 -20.60 -7.34
CA GLU A 70 -5.59 -21.00 -7.12
C GLU A 70 -6.54 -19.81 -6.90
N ASP A 71 -6.00 -18.67 -6.44
CA ASP A 71 -6.81 -17.53 -6.04
C ASP A 71 -6.44 -16.27 -6.83
N PRO A 72 -7.43 -15.48 -7.30
CA PRO A 72 -7.20 -14.23 -8.02
C PRO A 72 -6.86 -13.08 -7.05
N VAL A 73 -5.95 -13.30 -6.12
CA VAL A 73 -5.54 -12.37 -5.07
C VAL A 73 -4.06 -12.02 -5.23
N LYS A 74 -3.73 -10.74 -5.24
CA LYS A 74 -2.36 -10.29 -5.10
C LYS A 74 -2.01 -10.18 -3.62
N VAL A 75 -1.02 -10.93 -3.19
CA VAL A 75 -0.50 -10.91 -1.82
C VAL A 75 0.75 -10.04 -1.77
N ILE A 76 0.78 -9.13 -0.81
CA ILE A 76 1.96 -8.33 -0.48
C ILE A 76 2.35 -8.67 0.96
N LYS A 77 3.45 -9.38 1.11
CA LYS A 77 4.00 -9.73 2.43
C LYS A 77 5.13 -8.75 2.76
N LEU A 78 4.96 -7.99 3.82
CA LEU A 78 5.98 -7.09 4.35
C LEU A 78 6.52 -7.65 5.67
N ARG A 79 7.85 -7.74 5.75
CA ARG A 79 8.58 -8.03 6.98
C ARG A 79 9.46 -6.83 7.31
N LEU A 80 9.40 -6.38 8.55
CA LEU A 80 10.25 -5.34 9.08
C LEU A 80 11.15 -5.94 10.16
N HIS A 81 12.41 -5.58 10.14
CA HIS A 81 13.37 -6.00 11.15
C HIS A 81 14.14 -4.77 11.66
N ASN A 82 14.00 -4.50 12.94
CA ASN A 82 14.79 -3.49 13.64
C ASN A 82 16.19 -4.06 13.92
N ARG A 83 17.21 -3.46 13.31
CA ARG A 83 18.62 -3.82 13.47
C ARG A 83 19.35 -2.94 14.50
N THR A 84 18.61 -2.04 15.13
CA THR A 84 19.14 -1.19 16.20
C THR A 84 18.87 -1.83 17.55
N ASN A 85 19.49 -1.29 18.59
CA ASN A 85 19.22 -1.69 19.98
C ASN A 85 18.16 -0.80 20.65
N GLU A 86 17.54 0.09 19.87
CA GLU A 86 16.55 1.06 20.35
C GLU A 86 15.16 0.61 19.91
N GLU A 87 14.17 0.83 20.74
CA GLU A 87 12.76 0.68 20.36
C GLU A 87 12.41 1.67 19.25
N ARG A 88 11.61 1.25 18.27
CA ARG A 88 11.24 2.09 17.13
C ARG A 88 9.74 1.98 16.89
N HIS A 89 9.08 3.12 16.76
CA HIS A 89 7.67 3.19 16.39
C HIS A 89 7.54 3.52 14.91
N LEU A 90 6.99 2.58 14.16
CA LEU A 90 6.85 2.69 12.70
C LEU A 90 5.40 2.56 12.30
N SER A 91 4.94 3.43 11.39
CA SER A 91 3.69 3.21 10.68
C SER A 91 3.93 2.68 9.27
N VAL A 92 3.02 1.81 8.83
CA VAL A 92 2.99 1.25 7.48
C VAL A 92 1.73 1.74 6.81
N THR A 93 1.86 2.39 5.65
CA THR A 93 0.71 2.85 4.88
C THR A 93 0.77 2.30 3.47
N TYR A 94 -0.29 1.61 3.07
CA TYR A 94 -0.43 1.13 1.70
C TYR A 94 -1.42 2.00 0.94
N PHE A 95 -1.04 2.37 -0.27
CA PHE A 95 -1.86 3.12 -1.20
C PHE A 95 -2.05 2.33 -2.50
N ALA A 96 -3.29 2.31 -3.00
CA ALA A 96 -3.62 1.79 -4.32
C ALA A 96 -4.49 2.81 -5.07
N GLU A 97 -4.10 3.16 -6.28
CA GLU A 97 -4.94 3.92 -7.20
C GLU A 97 -5.81 2.92 -7.99
N TRP A 98 -7.11 2.91 -7.73
CA TRP A 98 -8.02 1.99 -8.37
C TRP A 98 -8.38 2.43 -9.79
N VAL A 99 -8.46 1.48 -10.72
CA VAL A 99 -8.95 1.72 -12.07
C VAL A 99 -10.07 0.77 -12.45
N LEU A 100 -10.00 -0.47 -12.00
CA LEU A 100 -10.96 -1.55 -12.32
C LEU A 100 -11.43 -1.50 -13.78
N GLY A 101 -10.48 -1.30 -14.69
CA GLY A 101 -10.74 -1.07 -16.10
C GLY A 101 -9.45 -0.92 -16.89
N VAL A 102 -9.47 -0.10 -17.93
CA VAL A 102 -8.33 0.09 -18.83
C VAL A 102 -7.63 1.42 -18.57
N ARG A 103 -8.37 2.51 -18.56
CA ARG A 103 -7.85 3.87 -18.47
C ARG A 103 -8.35 4.57 -17.21
N ARG A 104 -7.40 5.13 -16.45
CA ARG A 104 -7.71 5.82 -15.20
C ARG A 104 -8.70 6.97 -15.40
N GLN A 105 -8.45 7.85 -16.37
CA GLN A 105 -9.27 9.05 -16.59
C GLN A 105 -10.73 8.73 -16.91
N GLU A 106 -10.96 7.62 -17.60
CA GLU A 106 -12.30 7.17 -17.98
C GLU A 106 -13.03 6.50 -16.81
N ASN A 107 -12.31 5.79 -15.95
CA ASN A 107 -12.89 4.98 -14.87
C ASN A 107 -12.95 5.71 -13.52
N ALA A 108 -12.06 6.66 -13.26
CA ALA A 108 -11.97 7.33 -11.97
C ALA A 108 -13.30 7.90 -11.43
N PRO A 109 -14.20 8.50 -12.25
CA PRO A 109 -15.48 9.00 -11.76
C PRO A 109 -16.47 7.91 -11.33
N PHE A 110 -16.21 6.66 -11.65
CA PHE A 110 -17.11 5.52 -11.43
C PHE A 110 -16.58 4.54 -10.38
N ILE A 111 -15.42 4.82 -9.83
CA ILE A 111 -14.84 4.03 -8.73
C ILE A 111 -15.55 4.41 -7.44
N ILE A 112 -16.19 3.42 -6.83
CA ILE A 112 -16.87 3.55 -5.55
C ILE A 112 -16.13 2.66 -4.55
N THR A 113 -15.86 3.19 -3.38
CA THR A 113 -15.26 2.42 -2.28
C THR A 113 -16.26 2.28 -1.13
N ASP A 114 -16.26 1.14 -0.49
CA ASP A 114 -17.08 0.82 0.67
C ASP A 114 -16.24 0.03 1.69
N TRP A 115 -16.68 0.01 2.93
CA TRP A 115 -16.00 -0.69 4.01
C TRP A 115 -16.85 -1.84 4.53
N ASP A 116 -16.30 -3.06 4.47
CA ASP A 116 -16.92 -4.23 5.08
C ASP A 116 -16.41 -4.37 6.53
N GLU A 117 -17.27 -4.05 7.49
CA GLU A 117 -16.94 -4.14 8.91
C GLU A 117 -16.73 -5.58 9.40
N THR A 118 -17.36 -6.56 8.75
CA THR A 118 -17.25 -7.97 9.13
C THR A 118 -15.92 -8.56 8.67
N ALA A 119 -15.57 -8.33 7.42
CA ALA A 119 -14.34 -8.82 6.83
C ALA A 119 -13.13 -7.89 7.09
N GLN A 120 -13.38 -6.68 7.57
CA GLN A 120 -12.37 -5.64 7.80
C GLN A 120 -11.54 -5.34 6.54
N VAL A 121 -12.24 -5.16 5.41
CA VAL A 121 -11.64 -4.88 4.11
C VAL A 121 -12.30 -3.71 3.42
N LEU A 122 -11.53 -2.97 2.65
CA LEU A 122 -12.05 -1.97 1.72
C LEU A 122 -12.52 -2.70 0.45
N LEU A 123 -13.78 -2.54 0.11
CA LEU A 123 -14.38 -3.02 -1.12
C LEU A 123 -14.35 -1.94 -2.19
N VAL A 124 -14.16 -2.32 -3.44
CA VAL A 124 -14.03 -1.37 -4.55
C VAL A 124 -14.81 -1.86 -5.76
N TYR A 125 -15.64 -0.98 -6.30
CA TYR A 125 -16.56 -1.26 -7.41
C TYR A 125 -16.29 -0.31 -8.58
N ASN A 126 -16.59 -0.76 -9.81
CA ASN A 126 -16.66 0.09 -10.98
C ASN A 126 -17.95 -0.18 -11.73
N ASN A 127 -18.96 0.68 -11.54
CA ASN A 127 -20.28 0.51 -12.15
C ASN A 127 -20.33 0.89 -13.64
N TYR A 128 -19.28 1.44 -14.19
CA TYR A 128 -19.19 1.83 -15.60
C TYR A 128 -18.86 0.65 -16.53
N GLN A 129 -18.14 -0.36 -16.02
CA GLN A 129 -17.67 -1.49 -16.82
C GLN A 129 -18.76 -2.55 -16.99
N GLU A 130 -19.31 -2.69 -18.22
CA GLU A 130 -20.35 -3.70 -18.50
C GLU A 130 -19.86 -5.14 -18.27
N THR A 131 -18.62 -5.44 -18.70
CA THR A 131 -18.05 -6.80 -18.63
C THR A 131 -17.76 -7.25 -17.20
N PHE A 132 -17.44 -6.31 -16.29
CA PHE A 132 -17.04 -6.60 -14.92
C PHE A 132 -17.91 -5.87 -13.89
N ARG A 133 -19.15 -5.56 -14.25
CA ARG A 133 -20.09 -4.81 -13.40
C ARG A 133 -20.27 -5.43 -12.02
N ASP A 134 -20.30 -6.76 -11.96
CA ASP A 134 -20.54 -7.50 -10.73
C ASP A 134 -19.22 -7.91 -10.02
N ALA A 135 -18.08 -7.53 -10.58
CA ALA A 135 -16.80 -7.82 -9.97
C ALA A 135 -16.48 -6.78 -8.89
N VAL A 136 -16.07 -7.28 -7.73
CA VAL A 136 -15.66 -6.49 -6.57
C VAL A 136 -14.18 -6.72 -6.31
N ALA A 137 -13.41 -5.65 -6.28
CA ALA A 137 -12.04 -5.73 -5.77
C ALA A 137 -12.05 -5.45 -4.26
N PHE A 138 -11.03 -5.92 -3.56
CA PHE A 138 -10.87 -5.66 -2.15
C PHE A 138 -9.43 -5.36 -1.78
N LEU A 139 -9.25 -4.68 -0.66
CA LEU A 139 -7.96 -4.46 -0.01
C LEU A 139 -8.13 -4.72 1.49
N GLY A 140 -7.38 -5.67 2.01
CA GLY A 140 -7.32 -5.97 3.44
C GLY A 140 -5.88 -5.96 3.93
N VAL A 141 -5.70 -5.65 5.20
CA VAL A 141 -4.42 -5.73 5.92
C VAL A 141 -4.57 -6.74 7.03
N PHE A 142 -3.69 -7.74 7.04
CA PHE A 142 -3.74 -8.85 7.99
C PHE A 142 -2.38 -8.96 8.69
N PRO A 143 -2.22 -8.32 9.85
CA PRO A 143 -1.01 -8.46 10.65
C PRO A 143 -0.80 -9.93 11.04
N GLN A 144 0.43 -10.40 10.88
CA GLN A 144 0.80 -11.77 11.27
C GLN A 144 1.89 -11.66 12.35
N PRO A 145 1.67 -12.17 13.56
CA PRO A 145 2.76 -12.32 14.52
C PRO A 145 3.81 -13.28 13.94
N GLU A 146 5.08 -12.99 14.14
CA GLU A 146 6.13 -13.96 13.84
C GLU A 146 6.04 -15.09 14.88
N GLU A 147 6.01 -16.34 14.39
CA GLU A 147 5.92 -17.53 15.25
C GLU A 147 7.12 -17.67 16.20
N ASP A 148 8.25 -17.03 15.87
CA ASP A 148 9.51 -17.08 16.63
C ASP A 148 9.83 -15.76 17.36
N ALA A 149 8.92 -14.78 17.43
CA ALA A 149 9.18 -13.52 18.13
C ALA A 149 9.12 -13.75 19.64
N GLU A 150 10.27 -13.63 20.31
CA GLU A 150 10.38 -13.68 21.78
C GLU A 150 9.53 -12.59 22.49
N THR A 151 9.14 -11.56 21.77
CA THR A 151 8.17 -10.54 22.17
C THR A 151 7.13 -10.38 21.08
N PRO A 152 5.82 -10.49 21.39
CA PRO A 152 4.80 -10.12 20.43
C PRO A 152 5.07 -8.67 20.02
N SER A 153 5.35 -8.43 18.73
CA SER A 153 5.27 -7.07 18.18
C SER A 153 3.88 -6.54 18.56
N GLY A 154 3.86 -5.37 19.21
CA GLY A 154 2.65 -4.79 19.79
C GLY A 154 1.45 -4.90 18.87
N ASN A 155 0.26 -4.78 19.41
CA ASN A 155 -1.05 -5.01 18.79
C ASN A 155 -1.14 -4.47 17.34
N ALA A 156 -0.49 -5.18 16.41
CA ALA A 156 -0.53 -4.87 15.00
C ALA A 156 -1.91 -5.29 14.46
N GLY A 157 -2.94 -4.52 14.75
CA GLY A 157 -4.28 -4.84 14.27
C GLY A 157 -5.42 -4.04 14.87
N GLU A 158 -5.20 -3.35 15.98
CA GLU A 158 -6.29 -2.58 16.62
C GLU A 158 -6.34 -1.10 16.18
N ASP A 159 -5.26 -0.56 15.59
CA ASP A 159 -5.13 0.86 15.28
C ASP A 159 -4.83 1.14 13.80
N TYR A 160 -5.51 0.47 12.86
CA TYR A 160 -5.40 0.92 11.49
C TYR A 160 -6.56 1.85 11.09
N SER A 161 -6.21 2.86 10.31
CA SER A 161 -7.16 3.79 9.71
C SER A 161 -7.09 3.70 8.19
N TRP A 162 -8.17 4.03 7.53
CA TRP A 162 -8.26 3.96 6.08
C TRP A 162 -9.00 5.17 5.50
N THR A 163 -8.87 5.38 4.21
CA THR A 163 -9.69 6.31 3.45
C THR A 163 -9.80 5.86 1.99
N GLY A 164 -10.98 6.01 1.40
CA GLY A 164 -11.22 5.92 -0.03
C GLY A 164 -11.07 7.27 -0.73
N ASP A 165 -10.90 8.36 0.01
CA ASP A 165 -10.77 9.69 -0.55
C ASP A 165 -9.32 10.01 -0.96
N ARG A 166 -9.09 10.00 -2.26
CA ARG A 166 -7.78 10.34 -2.85
C ARG A 166 -7.28 11.73 -2.46
N ARG A 167 -8.18 12.70 -2.25
CA ARG A 167 -7.79 14.06 -1.87
C ARG A 167 -7.32 14.11 -0.43
N GLU A 168 -7.94 13.31 0.43
CA GLU A 168 -7.47 13.17 1.80
C GLU A 168 -6.09 12.55 1.83
N PHE A 169 -5.86 11.51 1.03
CA PHE A 169 -4.60 10.80 1.00
C PHE A 169 -3.45 11.66 0.44
N LEU A 170 -3.58 12.15 -0.77
CA LEU A 170 -2.52 12.93 -1.42
C LEU A 170 -2.45 14.39 -0.95
N GLY A 171 -3.60 14.98 -0.62
CA GLY A 171 -3.71 16.41 -0.41
C GLY A 171 -3.97 17.18 -1.71
N ARG A 172 -4.38 18.44 -1.58
CA ARG A 172 -4.74 19.29 -2.74
C ARG A 172 -3.58 19.53 -3.70
N ASN A 173 -2.35 19.66 -3.19
CA ASN A 173 -1.13 19.87 -3.94
C ASN A 173 -0.06 18.82 -3.54
N GLY A 174 -0.50 17.69 -2.97
CA GLY A 174 0.40 16.65 -2.51
C GLY A 174 1.03 15.89 -3.67
N THR A 175 2.19 15.35 -3.40
CA THR A 175 2.93 14.49 -4.32
C THR A 175 3.01 13.07 -3.76
N TRP A 176 3.40 12.14 -4.60
CA TRP A 176 3.64 10.76 -4.17
C TRP A 176 4.83 10.62 -3.22
N GLU A 177 5.76 11.56 -3.26
CA GLU A 177 6.92 11.61 -2.37
C GLU A 177 6.54 12.08 -0.96
N SER A 178 5.49 12.87 -0.84
CA SER A 178 5.02 13.43 0.44
C SER A 178 3.49 13.58 0.44
N PRO A 179 2.74 12.46 0.51
CA PRO A 179 1.29 12.51 0.61
C PRO A 179 0.85 13.16 1.93
N ALA A 180 -0.23 13.92 1.89
CA ALA A 180 -0.78 14.59 3.08
C ALA A 180 -1.16 13.58 4.20
N ALA A 181 -1.54 12.37 3.84
CA ALA A 181 -1.83 11.29 4.77
C ALA A 181 -0.66 10.99 5.72
N MET A 182 0.58 11.15 5.24
CA MET A 182 1.77 10.85 6.03
C MET A 182 2.07 11.85 7.14
N SER A 183 1.38 12.96 7.19
CA SER A 183 1.47 13.94 8.28
C SER A 183 0.28 13.88 9.24
N ARG A 184 -0.63 12.92 9.05
CA ARG A 184 -1.82 12.74 9.87
C ARG A 184 -1.60 11.66 10.91
N GLU A 185 -2.28 11.78 12.03
CA GLU A 185 -2.35 10.76 13.07
C GLU A 185 -3.23 9.58 12.63
N SER A 186 -4.32 9.86 11.91
CA SER A 186 -5.22 8.84 11.39
C SER A 186 -5.92 9.31 10.11
N LEU A 187 -6.44 8.36 9.34
CA LEU A 187 -7.30 8.60 8.19
C LEU A 187 -8.78 8.56 8.60
N SER A 188 -9.63 9.25 7.85
CA SER A 188 -10.99 9.56 8.29
C SER A 188 -12.02 8.42 8.20
N GLY A 189 -11.67 7.28 7.61
CA GLY A 189 -12.64 6.22 7.32
C GLY A 189 -13.66 6.58 6.23
N ARG A 190 -13.39 7.59 5.41
CA ARG A 190 -14.32 8.00 4.36
C ARG A 190 -14.26 7.08 3.16
N THR A 191 -15.44 6.70 2.68
CA THR A 191 -15.58 6.13 1.34
C THR A 191 -15.35 7.21 0.28
N GLY A 192 -14.78 6.81 -0.87
CA GLY A 192 -14.53 7.70 -2.00
C GLY A 192 -15.47 7.40 -3.18
N THR A 193 -15.75 8.41 -3.99
CA THR A 193 -16.39 8.30 -5.31
C THR A 193 -15.50 8.93 -6.36
#